data_68214f14b2481e335a290399a5fa904c
#
_entry.id   68214f14b2481e335a290399a5fa904c
#
_cell.length_a   1.000
_cell.length_b   1.000
_cell.length_c   1.000
_cell.angle_alpha   90.00
_cell.angle_beta   90.00
_cell.angle_gamma   90.00
#
_symmetry.space_group_name_H-M   'P 1'
#
loop_
_entity.id
_entity.type
_entity.pdbx_description
1 polymer ?
#
loop_
_entity_poly.entity_id
_entity_poly.type
_entity_poly.pdbx_seq_one_letter_code
_entity_poly.pdbx_strand_id
1 'polypeptide(L)'
;YRKNYGISKEDKIKIFYPFENVCCYAAGEGCGYYAFSEKNNSAFLQDSNKIIDDYFMIYVLALYQFYTLLSFSEAIEKRLPIKAENYLDYSPILMDEINTITVKLNIFLARNTYSVVSYIQHHNDFYKYIIKQLHIEENISRLSIGIDSLGKLEKTLEKEKEDRKNSFLEKGLSIVSAN
;
A
#
# COMPACT_ATOMS: atom_id res chain seq x y z
N TYR A 1 29.28 4.96 16.63
CA TYR A 1 29.63 4.43 15.30
C TYR A 1 28.42 4.57 14.40
N ARG A 2 28.28 5.73 13.70
CA ARG A 2 27.32 5.87 12.61
C ARG A 2 27.92 5.18 11.40
N LYS A 3 27.37 4.05 10.98
CA LYS A 3 27.61 3.52 9.64
C LYS A 3 27.09 4.56 8.65
N ASN A 4 27.97 5.13 7.84
CA ASN A 4 27.59 5.91 6.66
C ASN A 4 26.81 4.97 5.74
N TYR A 5 25.50 4.96 5.82
CA TYR A 5 24.67 4.45 4.75
C TYR A 5 24.89 5.40 3.59
N GLY A 6 25.60 4.92 2.57
CA GLY A 6 25.81 5.69 1.35
C GLY A 6 24.46 6.00 0.73
N ILE A 7 23.98 7.23 0.93
CA ILE A 7 22.82 7.73 0.21
C ILE A 7 23.23 7.74 -1.25
N SER A 8 22.61 6.92 -2.07
CA SER A 8 22.85 6.94 -3.51
C SER A 8 22.52 8.35 -4.04
N LYS A 9 23.20 8.79 -5.12
CA LYS A 9 22.89 10.11 -5.71
C LYS A 9 21.44 10.25 -6.18
N GLU A 10 20.71 9.14 -6.30
CA GLU A 10 19.31 9.06 -6.72
C GLU A 10 18.32 9.27 -5.56
N ASP A 11 18.74 9.04 -4.31
CA ASP A 11 17.92 9.17 -3.10
C ASP A 11 17.94 10.59 -2.51
N LYS A 12 18.13 11.60 -3.33
CA LYS A 12 18.01 12.99 -2.86
C LYS A 12 16.57 13.23 -2.43
N ILE A 13 16.38 13.56 -1.16
CA ILE A 13 15.11 14.04 -0.63
C ILE A 13 14.63 15.16 -1.56
N LYS A 14 13.52 14.89 -2.26
CA LYS A 14 12.90 15.90 -3.11
C LYS A 14 12.22 16.91 -2.21
N ILE A 15 12.69 18.14 -2.28
CA ILE A 15 12.12 19.25 -1.51
C ILE A 15 10.92 19.80 -2.26
N PHE A 16 9.83 20.03 -1.55
CA PHE A 16 8.64 20.69 -2.07
C PHE A 16 8.61 22.15 -1.64
N TYR A 17 8.30 23.04 -2.55
CA TYR A 17 8.23 24.48 -2.33
C TYR A 17 6.79 24.96 -2.50
N PRO A 18 5.97 25.04 -1.43
CA PRO A 18 4.62 25.57 -1.52
C PRO A 18 4.60 27.07 -1.83
N PHE A 19 5.64 27.78 -1.43
CA PHE A 19 5.84 29.21 -1.66
C PHE A 19 7.32 29.50 -1.89
N GLU A 20 7.64 30.67 -2.49
CA GLU A 20 8.99 31.05 -2.86
C GLU A 20 10.00 30.95 -1.70
N ASN A 21 9.59 31.32 -0.49
CA ASN A 21 10.45 31.37 0.68
C ASN A 21 10.19 30.25 1.69
N VAL A 22 9.49 29.19 1.27
CA VAL A 22 9.12 28.08 2.15
C VAL A 22 9.41 26.77 1.46
N CYS A 23 10.10 25.88 2.14
CA CYS A 23 10.25 24.51 1.68
C CYS A 23 9.77 23.50 2.71
N CYS A 24 9.28 22.39 2.18
CA CYS A 24 8.84 21.24 2.95
C CYS A 24 9.58 19.99 2.49
N TYR A 25 9.84 19.09 3.41
CA TYR A 25 10.20 17.72 3.09
C TYR A 25 9.32 16.75 3.87
N ALA A 26 9.11 15.58 3.32
CA ALA A 26 8.41 14.49 3.99
C ALA A 26 9.07 13.15 3.66
N ALA A 27 9.10 12.28 4.65
CA ALA A 27 9.58 10.91 4.57
C ALA A 27 8.75 10.04 5.52
N GLY A 28 8.93 8.73 5.50
CA GLY A 28 8.25 7.82 6.43
C GLY A 28 8.56 8.09 7.90
N GLU A 29 9.72 8.70 8.19
CA GLU A 29 10.22 8.97 9.54
C GLU A 29 9.88 10.37 10.06
N GLY A 30 9.41 11.27 9.21
CA GLY A 30 9.09 12.64 9.60
C GLY A 30 8.85 13.59 8.44
N CYS A 31 8.38 14.77 8.79
CA CYS A 31 8.27 15.89 7.87
C CYS A 31 8.89 17.14 8.49
N GLY A 32 9.35 18.04 7.64
CA GLY A 32 9.91 19.33 8.08
C GLY A 32 9.41 20.45 7.20
N TYR A 33 9.34 21.61 7.80
CA TYR A 33 8.88 22.83 7.19
C TYR A 33 9.87 23.95 7.53
N TYR A 34 10.40 24.62 6.50
CA TYR A 34 11.40 25.68 6.65
C TYR A 34 10.96 26.95 5.93
N ALA A 35 11.03 28.06 6.61
CA ALA A 35 10.84 29.39 6.03
C ALA A 35 12.15 30.17 6.05
N PHE A 36 12.54 30.76 4.91
CA PHE A 36 13.85 31.39 4.70
C PHE A 36 13.86 32.91 4.87
N SER A 37 12.73 33.55 5.14
CA SER A 37 12.65 35.01 5.12
C SER A 37 12.93 35.65 6.46
N GLU A 38 13.99 36.45 6.54
CA GLU A 38 14.25 37.33 7.67
C GLU A 38 13.33 38.58 7.70
N LYS A 39 12.73 38.95 6.57
CA LYS A 39 12.02 40.22 6.39
C LYS A 39 10.51 40.15 6.39
N ASN A 40 9.93 38.97 6.27
CA ASN A 40 8.48 38.86 6.20
C ASN A 40 7.94 38.19 7.45
N ASN A 41 7.50 39.02 8.36
CA ASN A 41 6.36 38.75 9.21
C ASN A 41 5.13 38.48 8.31
N SER A 42 5.23 37.51 7.39
CA SER A 42 4.07 37.11 6.61
C SER A 42 3.05 36.59 7.60
N ALA A 43 1.80 36.95 7.42
CA ALA A 43 0.68 36.44 8.22
C ALA A 43 0.70 34.90 8.29
N PHE A 44 1.32 34.26 7.35
CA PHE A 44 1.54 32.82 7.26
C PHE A 44 2.53 32.28 8.32
N LEU A 45 3.59 33.03 8.68
CA LEU A 45 4.52 32.65 9.76
C LEU A 45 4.02 33.09 11.13
N GLN A 46 3.14 34.08 11.20
CA GLN A 46 2.52 34.52 12.46
C GLN A 46 1.47 33.53 12.95
N ASP A 47 0.86 32.77 12.05
CA ASP A 47 -0.11 31.73 12.40
C ASP A 47 0.56 30.33 12.32
N SER A 48 1.63 30.17 13.12
CA SER A 48 2.40 28.90 13.16
C SER A 48 1.54 27.69 13.52
N ASN A 49 0.49 27.89 14.31
CA ASN A 49 -0.43 26.81 14.70
C ASN A 49 -1.20 26.29 13.49
N LYS A 50 -1.69 27.19 12.63
CA LYS A 50 -2.43 26.81 11.43
C LYS A 50 -1.60 26.00 10.43
N ILE A 51 -0.32 26.35 10.27
CA ILE A 51 0.62 25.59 9.45
C ILE A 51 0.84 24.21 10.03
N ILE A 52 1.11 24.15 11.34
CA ILE A 52 1.33 22.88 12.03
C ILE A 52 0.08 22.02 11.92
N ASP A 53 -1.09 22.57 12.20
CA ASP A 53 -2.34 21.80 12.19
C ASP A 53 -2.67 21.28 10.78
N ASP A 54 -2.68 22.15 9.76
CA ASP A 54 -3.10 21.78 8.42
C ASP A 54 -2.09 20.84 7.73
N TYR A 55 -0.81 21.19 7.71
CA TYR A 55 0.21 20.37 7.02
C TYR A 55 0.54 19.11 7.79
N PHE A 56 0.54 19.17 9.12
CA PHE A 56 0.76 18.00 9.95
C PHE A 56 -0.39 16.99 9.79
N MET A 57 -1.63 17.45 9.76
CA MET A 57 -2.78 16.58 9.53
C MET A 57 -2.74 15.90 8.16
N ILE A 58 -2.33 16.63 7.12
CA ILE A 58 -2.13 16.05 5.78
C ILE A 58 -1.03 14.96 5.81
N TYR A 59 0.06 15.22 6.51
CA TYR A 59 1.12 14.24 6.70
C TYR A 59 0.66 13.00 7.46
N VAL A 60 -0.07 13.18 8.56
CA VAL A 60 -0.65 12.08 9.35
C VAL A 60 -1.61 11.24 8.51
N LEU A 61 -2.44 11.89 7.67
CA LEU A 61 -3.32 11.19 6.74
C LEU A 61 -2.55 10.29 5.77
N ALA A 62 -1.49 10.81 5.18
CA ALA A 62 -0.65 10.04 4.27
C ALA A 62 0.09 8.90 4.98
N LEU A 63 0.59 9.12 6.20
CA LEU A 63 1.17 8.06 7.04
C LEU A 63 0.16 6.96 7.39
N TYR A 64 -1.06 7.34 7.73
CA TYR A 64 -2.14 6.38 7.98
C TYR A 64 -2.37 5.48 6.76
N GLN A 65 -2.43 6.07 5.57
CA GLN A 65 -2.55 5.31 4.31
C GLN A 65 -1.36 4.38 4.11
N PHE A 66 -0.15 4.88 4.27
CA PHE A 66 1.08 4.11 4.11
C PHE A 66 1.14 2.89 5.05
N TYR A 67 0.95 3.10 6.35
CA TYR A 67 1.01 2.00 7.32
C TYR A 67 -0.14 1.03 7.19
N THR A 68 -1.32 1.48 6.76
CA THR A 68 -2.44 0.58 6.49
C THR A 68 -2.15 -0.32 5.29
N LEU A 69 -1.57 0.21 4.21
CA LEU A 69 -1.15 -0.59 3.05
C LEU A 69 -0.04 -1.58 3.41
N LEU A 70 0.92 -1.15 4.22
CA LEU A 70 1.97 -2.03 4.74
C LEU A 70 1.38 -3.17 5.57
N SER A 71 0.41 -2.89 6.43
CA SER A 71 -0.32 -3.90 7.22
C SER A 71 -1.06 -4.91 6.34
N PHE A 72 -1.67 -4.48 5.23
CA PHE A 72 -2.26 -5.41 4.26
C PHE A 72 -1.21 -6.27 3.57
N SER A 73 -0.07 -5.69 3.19
CA SER A 73 1.04 -6.43 2.59
C SER A 73 1.54 -7.54 3.51
N GLU A 74 1.80 -7.21 4.78
CA GLU A 74 2.21 -8.19 5.79
C GLU A 74 1.14 -9.26 6.05
N ALA A 75 -0.13 -8.88 6.06
CA ALA A 75 -1.22 -9.81 6.29
C ALA A 75 -1.33 -10.83 5.14
N ILE A 76 -1.08 -10.44 3.90
CA ILE A 76 -1.03 -11.33 2.75
C ILE A 76 0.22 -12.22 2.81
N GLU A 77 1.40 -11.62 3.05
CA GLU A 77 2.67 -12.33 3.08
C GLU A 77 2.69 -13.46 4.13
N LYS A 78 2.19 -13.17 5.33
CA LYS A 78 2.11 -14.16 6.42
C LYS A 78 1.23 -15.36 6.11
N ARG A 79 0.33 -15.24 5.13
CA ARG A 79 -0.60 -16.29 4.73
C ARG A 79 -0.14 -17.06 3.51
N LEU A 80 0.82 -16.52 2.76
CA LEU A 80 1.38 -17.21 1.61
C LEU A 80 2.27 -18.36 2.07
N PRO A 81 2.13 -19.56 1.48
CA PRO A 81 2.99 -20.70 1.82
C PRO A 81 4.41 -20.45 1.35
N ILE A 82 5.37 -20.80 2.19
CA ILE A 82 6.80 -20.66 1.90
C ILE A 82 7.27 -21.66 0.82
N LYS A 83 6.56 -22.79 0.65
CA LYS A 83 6.94 -23.86 -0.30
C LYS A 83 5.79 -24.17 -1.26
N ALA A 84 6.11 -24.21 -2.55
CA ALA A 84 5.15 -24.54 -3.62
C ALA A 84 4.50 -25.94 -3.47
N GLU A 85 5.19 -26.89 -2.87
CA GLU A 85 4.73 -28.27 -2.66
C GLU A 85 3.45 -28.34 -1.78
N ASN A 86 3.24 -27.34 -0.94
CA ASN A 86 2.12 -27.31 -0.01
C ASN A 86 0.85 -26.64 -0.59
N TYR A 87 0.88 -26.13 -1.81
CA TYR A 87 -0.27 -25.40 -2.37
C TYR A 87 -1.51 -26.25 -2.56
N LEU A 88 -1.36 -27.57 -2.77
CA LEU A 88 -2.48 -28.49 -2.98
C LEU A 88 -3.22 -28.85 -1.69
N ASP A 89 -2.55 -28.77 -0.54
CA ASP A 89 -3.11 -29.03 0.78
C ASP A 89 -3.74 -27.77 1.39
N TYR A 90 -3.60 -26.60 0.70
CA TYR A 90 -4.14 -25.37 1.21
C TYR A 90 -5.66 -25.39 1.20
N SER A 91 -6.14 -25.35 2.41
CA SER A 91 -7.53 -25.40 2.81
C SER A 91 -8.34 -24.23 2.20
N PRO A 92 -9.63 -24.44 1.93
CA PRO A 92 -10.60 -23.37 1.66
C PRO A 92 -10.53 -22.21 2.66
N ILE A 93 -10.09 -22.46 3.89
CA ILE A 93 -9.92 -21.48 4.96
C ILE A 93 -8.90 -20.37 4.55
N LEU A 94 -7.79 -20.73 3.90
CA LEU A 94 -6.80 -19.74 3.47
C LEU A 94 -7.36 -18.77 2.43
N MET A 95 -8.15 -19.31 1.51
CA MET A 95 -8.73 -18.50 0.43
C MET A 95 -9.82 -17.58 0.97
N ASP A 96 -10.61 -18.03 1.96
CA ASP A 96 -11.58 -17.18 2.64
C ASP A 96 -10.90 -16.03 3.40
N GLU A 97 -9.74 -16.30 4.03
CA GLU A 97 -8.95 -15.26 4.67
C GLU A 97 -8.38 -14.24 3.66
N ILE A 98 -7.86 -14.68 2.51
CA ILE A 98 -7.37 -13.81 1.44
C ILE A 98 -8.51 -12.96 0.87
N ASN A 99 -9.68 -13.57 0.62
CA ASN A 99 -10.86 -12.86 0.18
C ASN A 99 -11.30 -11.81 1.19
N THR A 100 -11.25 -12.14 2.48
CA THR A 100 -11.54 -11.18 3.57
C THR A 100 -10.57 -9.99 3.55
N ILE A 101 -9.28 -10.23 3.35
CA ILE A 101 -8.27 -9.17 3.24
C ILE A 101 -8.53 -8.32 1.99
N THR A 102 -8.86 -8.95 0.87
CA THR A 102 -9.19 -8.29 -0.39
C THR A 102 -10.38 -7.34 -0.24
N VAL A 103 -11.45 -7.79 0.39
CA VAL A 103 -12.64 -6.96 0.67
C VAL A 103 -12.27 -5.78 1.56
N LYS A 104 -11.50 -6.00 2.63
CA LYS A 104 -11.05 -4.94 3.53
C LYS A 104 -10.17 -3.90 2.80
N LEU A 105 -9.24 -4.37 1.96
CA LEU A 105 -8.40 -3.47 1.14
C LEU A 105 -9.25 -2.65 0.17
N ASN A 106 -10.21 -3.26 -0.53
CA ASN A 106 -11.09 -2.54 -1.44
C ASN A 106 -11.94 -1.48 -0.73
N ILE A 107 -12.47 -1.80 0.46
CA ILE A 107 -13.18 -0.83 1.30
C ILE A 107 -12.24 0.30 1.73
N PHE A 108 -11.01 -0.03 2.13
CA PHE A 108 -10.01 0.97 2.49
C PHE A 108 -9.70 1.89 1.33
N LEU A 109 -9.43 1.35 0.14
CA LEU A 109 -9.15 2.13 -1.07
C LEU A 109 -10.32 3.03 -1.44
N ALA A 110 -11.55 2.52 -1.41
CA ALA A 110 -12.74 3.31 -1.73
C ALA A 110 -13.00 4.48 -0.76
N ARG A 111 -12.57 4.36 0.50
CA ARG A 111 -12.82 5.35 1.54
C ARG A 111 -11.66 6.29 1.81
N ASN A 112 -10.43 5.86 1.55
CA ASN A 112 -9.22 6.54 2.03
C ASN A 112 -8.24 6.92 0.91
N THR A 113 -8.63 6.78 -0.38
CA THR A 113 -7.87 7.37 -1.49
C THR A 113 -8.54 8.67 -1.89
N TYR A 114 -7.82 9.77 -1.69
CA TYR A 114 -8.34 11.11 -1.94
C TYR A 114 -7.62 11.72 -3.15
N SER A 115 -8.38 12.24 -4.10
CA SER A 115 -7.86 13.09 -5.17
C SER A 115 -7.66 14.54 -4.70
N VAL A 116 -8.47 14.94 -3.71
CA VAL A 116 -8.49 16.29 -3.12
C VAL A 116 -8.68 16.15 -1.61
N VAL A 117 -7.75 16.67 -0.83
CA VAL A 117 -7.79 16.64 0.64
C VAL A 117 -8.21 17.97 1.25
N SER A 118 -8.16 19.04 0.45
CA SER A 118 -8.50 20.39 0.88
C SER A 118 -8.99 21.23 -0.31
N TYR A 119 -9.79 22.26 -0.03
CA TYR A 119 -10.12 23.29 -1.01
C TYR A 119 -8.95 24.24 -1.30
N ILE A 120 -7.87 24.18 -0.52
CA ILE A 120 -6.67 25.01 -0.68
C ILE A 120 -5.67 24.26 -1.57
N GLN A 121 -5.25 24.87 -2.67
CA GLN A 121 -4.43 24.23 -3.69
C GLN A 121 -3.08 23.72 -3.14
N HIS A 122 -2.36 24.53 -2.39
CA HIS A 122 -1.03 24.13 -1.88
C HIS A 122 -1.08 22.97 -0.87
N HIS A 123 -2.21 22.74 -0.20
CA HIS A 123 -2.43 21.56 0.64
C HIS A 123 -2.54 20.30 -0.22
N ASN A 124 -3.27 20.37 -1.33
CA ASN A 124 -3.38 19.24 -2.26
C ASN A 124 -2.04 18.92 -2.92
N ASP A 125 -1.25 19.95 -3.27
CA ASP A 125 0.05 19.76 -3.86
C ASP A 125 1.05 19.14 -2.85
N PHE A 126 0.97 19.54 -1.58
CA PHE A 126 1.75 18.93 -0.51
C PHE A 126 1.32 17.47 -0.28
N TYR A 127 0.02 17.18 -0.27
CA TYR A 127 -0.48 15.81 -0.17
C TYR A 127 0.05 14.93 -1.31
N LYS A 128 -0.06 15.38 -2.56
CA LYS A 128 0.47 14.66 -3.73
C LYS A 128 1.97 14.42 -3.63
N TYR A 129 2.70 15.42 -3.13
CA TYR A 129 4.12 15.29 -2.87
C TYR A 129 4.41 14.16 -1.87
N ILE A 130 3.71 14.12 -0.72
CA ILE A 130 3.89 13.08 0.30
C ILE A 130 3.52 11.69 -0.24
N ILE A 131 2.37 11.56 -0.90
CA ILE A 131 1.93 10.31 -1.53
C ILE A 131 3.03 9.73 -2.43
N LYS A 132 3.69 10.59 -3.20
CA LYS A 132 4.80 10.19 -4.06
C LYS A 132 6.05 9.81 -3.26
N GLN A 133 6.41 10.56 -2.20
CA GLN A 133 7.58 10.25 -1.36
C GLN A 133 7.40 8.93 -0.59
N LEU A 134 6.19 8.60 -0.17
CA LEU A 134 5.85 7.37 0.53
C LEU A 134 5.50 6.21 -0.43
N HIS A 135 5.60 6.41 -1.74
CA HIS A 135 5.30 5.39 -2.76
C HIS A 135 3.92 4.75 -2.59
N ILE A 136 2.93 5.52 -2.14
CA ILE A 136 1.60 4.99 -1.80
C ILE A 136 0.91 4.40 -3.02
N GLU A 137 0.92 5.10 -4.16
CA GLU A 137 0.29 4.61 -5.40
C GLU A 137 0.96 3.33 -5.93
N GLU A 138 2.29 3.25 -5.81
CA GLU A 138 3.05 2.06 -6.18
C GLU A 138 2.71 0.87 -5.26
N ASN A 139 2.57 1.10 -3.96
CA ASN A 139 2.16 0.08 -3.01
C ASN A 139 0.72 -0.41 -3.27
N ILE A 140 -0.21 0.48 -3.58
CA ILE A 140 -1.57 0.12 -4.00
C ILE A 140 -1.52 -0.77 -5.24
N SER A 141 -0.76 -0.36 -6.26
CA SER A 141 -0.62 -1.13 -7.50
C SER A 141 -0.04 -2.52 -7.26
N ARG A 142 1.02 -2.62 -6.44
CA ARG A 142 1.63 -3.91 -6.08
C ARG A 142 0.67 -4.83 -5.34
N LEU A 143 -0.08 -4.30 -4.38
CA LEU A 143 -1.08 -5.07 -3.64
C LEU A 143 -2.20 -5.57 -4.56
N SER A 144 -2.69 -4.71 -5.45
CA SER A 144 -3.74 -5.09 -6.41
C SER A 144 -3.27 -6.20 -7.35
N ILE A 145 -2.06 -6.10 -7.90
CA ILE A 145 -1.47 -7.15 -8.75
C ILE A 145 -1.27 -8.46 -7.96
N GLY A 146 -0.83 -8.35 -6.70
CA GLY A 146 -0.66 -9.50 -5.82
C GLY A 146 -1.96 -10.25 -5.58
N ILE A 147 -3.03 -9.52 -5.28
CA ILE A 147 -4.37 -10.07 -5.06
C ILE A 147 -4.92 -10.72 -6.33
N ASP A 148 -4.80 -10.06 -7.49
CA ASP A 148 -5.23 -10.63 -8.76
C ASP A 148 -4.49 -11.92 -9.11
N SER A 149 -3.20 -11.98 -8.80
CA SER A 149 -2.38 -13.16 -9.00
C SER A 149 -2.81 -14.32 -8.09
N LEU A 150 -3.16 -14.02 -6.83
CA LEU A 150 -3.70 -15.01 -5.90
C LEU A 150 -5.06 -15.55 -6.36
N GLY A 151 -5.96 -14.68 -6.84
CA GLY A 151 -7.24 -15.10 -7.37
C GLY A 151 -7.12 -15.97 -8.64
N LYS A 152 -6.11 -15.75 -9.47
CA LYS A 152 -5.82 -16.63 -10.61
C LYS A 152 -5.29 -17.99 -10.17
N LEU A 153 -4.41 -18.01 -9.16
CA LEU A 153 -3.89 -19.24 -8.57
C LEU A 153 -5.01 -20.09 -7.99
N GLU A 154 -5.93 -19.46 -7.23
CA GLU A 154 -7.11 -20.13 -6.68
C GLU A 154 -7.90 -20.89 -7.76
N LYS A 155 -8.30 -20.18 -8.81
CA LYS A 155 -9.05 -20.79 -9.94
C LYS A 155 -8.31 -21.95 -10.57
N THR A 156 -7.00 -21.87 -10.69
CA THR A 156 -6.17 -22.96 -11.22
C THR A 156 -6.19 -24.16 -10.29
N LEU A 157 -6.05 -23.96 -8.99
CA LEU A 157 -6.08 -25.03 -7.99
C LEU A 157 -7.46 -25.70 -7.89
N GLU A 158 -8.54 -24.93 -7.97
CA GLU A 158 -9.90 -25.49 -8.01
C GLU A 158 -10.09 -26.38 -9.23
N LYS A 159 -9.67 -25.93 -10.41
CA LYS A 159 -9.73 -26.72 -11.62
C LYS A 159 -8.94 -28.03 -11.52
N GLU A 160 -7.71 -27.95 -11.00
CA GLU A 160 -6.89 -29.14 -10.79
C GLU A 160 -7.52 -30.15 -9.83
N LYS A 161 -8.17 -29.66 -8.75
CA LYS A 161 -8.92 -30.54 -7.81
C LYS A 161 -10.09 -31.20 -8.51
N GLU A 162 -10.82 -30.48 -9.32
CA GLU A 162 -11.96 -31.03 -10.08
C GLU A 162 -11.51 -32.08 -11.10
N ASP A 163 -10.45 -31.78 -11.86
CA ASP A 163 -9.87 -32.70 -12.83
C ASP A 163 -9.38 -34.00 -12.18
N ARG A 164 -8.73 -33.91 -11.00
CA ARG A 164 -8.32 -35.08 -10.22
C ARG A 164 -9.50 -35.91 -9.75
N LYS A 165 -10.55 -35.24 -9.25
CA LYS A 165 -11.78 -35.91 -8.81
C LYS A 165 -12.45 -36.68 -9.96
N ASN A 166 -12.56 -36.04 -11.13
CA ASN A 166 -13.13 -36.64 -12.33
C ASN A 166 -12.31 -37.84 -12.82
N SER A 167 -10.99 -37.71 -12.88
CA SER A 167 -10.08 -38.81 -13.24
C SER A 167 -10.18 -40.00 -12.26
N PHE A 168 -10.37 -39.71 -10.96
CA PHE A 168 -10.56 -40.78 -9.97
C PHE A 168 -11.90 -41.50 -10.16
N LEU A 169 -12.97 -40.77 -10.43
CA LEU A 169 -14.29 -41.32 -10.71
C LEU A 169 -14.29 -42.18 -12.00
N GLU A 170 -13.64 -41.71 -13.05
CA GLU A 170 -13.51 -42.50 -14.33
C GLU A 170 -12.76 -43.80 -14.12
N LYS A 171 -11.64 -43.77 -13.37
CA LYS A 171 -10.89 -44.97 -13.01
C LYS A 171 -11.72 -45.94 -12.17
N GLY A 172 -12.48 -45.40 -11.18
CA GLY A 172 -13.38 -46.20 -10.35
C GLY A 172 -14.47 -46.87 -11.16
N LEU A 173 -15.11 -46.15 -12.09
CA LEU A 173 -16.14 -46.70 -12.99
C LEU A 173 -15.59 -47.75 -13.95
N SER A 174 -14.37 -47.56 -14.49
CA SER A 174 -13.74 -48.53 -15.36
C SER A 174 -13.42 -49.86 -14.69
N ILE A 175 -13.12 -49.86 -13.40
CA ILE A 175 -12.90 -51.08 -12.59
C ILE A 175 -14.21 -51.81 -12.37
N VAL A 176 -15.30 -51.09 -12.11
CA VAL A 176 -16.63 -51.70 -11.85
C VAL A 176 -17.26 -52.28 -13.14
N SER A 177 -16.97 -51.68 -14.31
CA SER A 177 -17.49 -52.17 -15.56
C SER A 177 -16.69 -53.35 -16.15
N ALA A 178 -15.51 -53.66 -15.61
CA ALA A 178 -14.64 -54.75 -16.04
C ALA A 178 -14.88 -56.09 -15.30
N ASN A 179 -15.76 -56.12 -14.30
CA ASN A 179 -16.23 -57.29 -13.58
C ASN A 179 -17.67 -57.60 -13.95
#